data_78547420bedd0765d6f8032d0afab062
#
_entry.id   78547420bedd0765d6f8032d0afab062
#
_cell.length_a   1.000
_cell.length_b   1.000
_cell.length_c   1.000
_cell.angle_alpha   90.00
_cell.angle_beta   90.00
_cell.angle_gamma   90.00
#
_symmetry.space_group_name_H-M   'P 1'
#
loop_
_entity.id
_entity.type
_entity.pdbx_description
1 polymer ?
#
loop_
_entity_poly.entity_id
_entity_poly.type
_entity_poly.pdbx_seq_one_letter_code
_entity_poly.pdbx_strand_id
1 'polypeptide(L)'
;MTSSATQGIKTVLHPVTDLDKAKAVYTALLGQPPAHDAPYYVGYDVAGQHIGLVPNGARQGMTSPVDYWHVPDINAKLAEVTAAGGTVKDAPRDVGFGRIVATFTDPDGNVLGLLEDPA
;
A
#
# COMPACT_ATOMS: atom_id res chain seq x y z
N MET A 1 -25.02 -2.73 -10.50
CA MET A 1 -24.26 -3.24 -9.61
C MET A 1 -23.09 -2.40 -9.33
N THR A 2 -22.74 -2.25 -8.30
CA THR A 2 -21.76 -1.29 -7.96
C THR A 2 -20.73 -1.88 -7.09
N SER A 3 -20.25 -2.99 -7.46
CA SER A 3 -19.23 -3.63 -6.69
C SER A 3 -17.97 -2.82 -6.63
N SER A 4 -17.96 -1.66 -7.26
CA SER A 4 -16.74 -0.86 -7.31
C SER A 4 -16.48 -0.05 -6.05
N ALA A 5 -17.35 -0.12 -5.05
CA ALA A 5 -17.08 0.62 -3.82
C ALA A 5 -15.83 0.10 -3.14
N THR A 6 -14.99 1.03 -2.70
CA THR A 6 -13.77 0.67 -1.97
C THR A 6 -14.12 0.17 -0.56
N GLN A 7 -13.22 -0.64 -0.01
CA GLN A 7 -13.30 -1.11 1.38
C GLN A 7 -12.51 -0.22 2.32
N GLY A 8 -11.96 0.88 1.81
CA GLY A 8 -11.24 1.86 2.59
C GLY A 8 -9.72 1.73 2.51
N ILE A 9 -9.05 2.68 3.12
CA ILE A 9 -7.60 2.64 3.26
C ILE A 9 -7.29 1.75 4.45
N LYS A 10 -6.65 0.62 4.20
CA LYS A 10 -6.29 -0.32 5.27
C LYS A 10 -4.81 -0.62 5.29
N THR A 11 -4.06 -0.15 4.29
CA THR A 11 -2.62 -0.38 4.20
C THR A 11 -1.95 0.91 3.82
N VAL A 12 -0.93 1.31 4.59
CA VAL A 12 -0.09 2.47 4.26
C VAL A 12 1.36 2.02 4.32
N LEU A 13 2.09 2.24 3.24
CA LEU A 13 3.51 1.92 3.18
C LEU A 13 4.32 3.18 3.35
N HIS A 14 5.34 3.12 4.20
CA HIS A 14 6.23 4.24 4.50
C HIS A 14 7.64 3.90 4.02
N PRO A 15 8.22 4.67 3.09
CA PRO A 15 9.62 4.47 2.73
C PRO A 15 10.52 4.92 3.87
N VAL A 16 11.49 4.10 4.24
CA VAL A 16 12.42 4.40 5.32
C VAL A 16 13.85 4.10 4.85
N THR A 17 14.83 4.76 5.44
CA THR A 17 16.24 4.54 5.08
C THR A 17 16.96 3.69 6.12
N ASP A 18 16.63 3.87 7.39
CA ASP A 18 17.23 3.08 8.48
C ASP A 18 16.09 2.29 9.14
N LEU A 19 16.01 1.03 8.78
CA LEU A 19 14.89 0.19 9.23
C LEU A 19 14.87 0.01 10.75
N ASP A 20 16.02 -0.15 11.38
CA ASP A 20 16.06 -0.36 12.83
C ASP A 20 15.59 0.88 13.60
N LYS A 21 16.03 2.06 13.16
CA LYS A 21 15.58 3.31 13.79
C LYS A 21 14.10 3.55 13.55
N ALA A 22 13.62 3.30 12.33
CA ALA A 22 12.22 3.45 12.01
C ALA A 22 11.38 2.46 12.83
N LYS A 23 11.82 1.22 12.95
CA LYS A 23 11.10 0.22 13.73
C LYS A 23 10.94 0.66 15.18
N ALA A 24 11.95 1.26 15.79
CA ALA A 24 11.86 1.74 17.15
C ALA A 24 10.78 2.83 17.28
N VAL A 25 10.77 3.78 16.35
CA VAL A 25 9.79 4.87 16.36
C VAL A 25 8.37 4.35 16.15
N TYR A 26 8.17 3.50 15.14
CA TYR A 26 6.84 3.01 14.83
C TYR A 26 6.31 2.06 15.90
N THR A 27 7.16 1.24 16.51
CA THR A 27 6.76 0.39 17.62
C THR A 27 6.27 1.24 18.80
N ALA A 28 6.97 2.32 19.09
CA ALA A 28 6.54 3.23 20.16
C ALA A 28 5.22 3.92 19.83
N LEU A 29 5.07 4.37 18.58
CA LEU A 29 3.84 5.03 18.13
C LEU A 29 2.64 4.10 18.19
N LEU A 30 2.80 2.90 17.68
CA LEU A 30 1.70 1.96 17.54
C LEU A 30 1.41 1.16 18.81
N GLY A 31 2.36 1.15 19.74
CA GLY A 31 2.16 0.49 21.04
C GLY A 31 2.23 -1.03 21.01
N GLN A 32 2.77 -1.61 19.92
CA GLN A 32 2.91 -3.05 19.83
C GLN A 32 4.03 -3.42 18.87
N PRO A 33 4.61 -4.62 18.99
CA PRO A 33 5.69 -5.05 18.11
C PRO A 33 5.17 -5.35 16.71
N PRO A 34 6.06 -5.38 15.70
CA PRO A 34 5.65 -5.72 14.34
C PRO A 34 5.12 -7.14 14.24
N ALA A 35 4.11 -7.32 13.37
CA ALA A 35 3.58 -8.63 13.03
C ALA A 35 4.51 -9.36 12.06
N HIS A 36 5.19 -8.60 11.19
CA HIS A 36 6.22 -9.09 10.28
C HIS A 36 7.50 -8.31 10.54
N ASP A 37 8.62 -9.01 10.70
CA ASP A 37 9.90 -8.37 11.01
C ASP A 37 10.99 -9.06 10.20
N ALA A 38 11.30 -8.49 9.05
CA ALA A 38 12.31 -9.01 8.14
C ALA A 38 13.24 -7.89 7.70
N PRO A 39 14.48 -8.20 7.25
CA PRO A 39 15.42 -7.14 6.82
C PRO A 39 14.94 -6.31 5.64
N TYR A 40 14.00 -6.82 4.86
CA TYR A 40 13.49 -6.17 3.66
C TYR A 40 12.09 -5.56 3.84
N TYR A 41 11.44 -5.81 4.98
CA TYR A 41 10.09 -5.31 5.22
C TYR A 41 9.69 -5.52 6.67
N VAL A 42 9.13 -4.49 7.28
CA VAL A 42 8.55 -4.59 8.62
C VAL A 42 7.08 -4.18 8.53
N GLY A 43 6.19 -5.02 9.02
CA GLY A 43 4.76 -4.76 8.95
C GLY A 43 4.10 -4.82 10.32
N TYR A 44 3.19 -3.88 10.56
CA TYR A 44 2.40 -3.80 11.79
C TYR A 44 0.93 -3.97 11.45
N ASP A 45 0.22 -4.79 12.23
CA ASP A 45 -1.22 -4.92 12.10
C ASP A 45 -1.86 -4.34 13.37
N VAL A 46 -2.50 -3.19 13.23
CA VAL A 46 -3.03 -2.42 14.35
C VAL A 46 -4.40 -1.85 13.98
N ALA A 47 -5.38 -2.07 14.84
CA ALA A 47 -6.72 -1.48 14.69
C ALA A 47 -7.34 -1.76 13.33
N GLY A 48 -7.12 -2.94 12.79
CA GLY A 48 -7.65 -3.32 11.48
C GLY A 48 -6.88 -2.73 10.30
N GLN A 49 -5.72 -2.13 10.55
CA GLN A 49 -4.91 -1.51 9.52
C GLN A 49 -3.52 -2.13 9.46
N HIS A 50 -2.92 -2.09 8.28
CA HIS A 50 -1.57 -2.59 8.07
C HIS A 50 -0.64 -1.43 7.74
N ILE A 51 0.43 -1.28 8.52
CA ILE A 51 1.44 -0.25 8.32
C ILE A 51 2.74 -0.95 7.95
N GLY A 52 3.27 -0.64 6.77
CA GLY A 52 4.50 -1.29 6.29
C GLY A 52 5.66 -0.31 6.20
N LEU A 53 6.84 -0.76 6.62
CA LEU A 53 8.09 0.01 6.49
C LEU A 53 8.90 -0.62 5.35
N VAL A 54 9.25 0.18 4.35
CA VAL A 54 9.89 -0.29 3.12
C VAL A 54 11.28 0.32 3.01
N PRO A 55 12.35 -0.44 3.33
CA PRO A 55 13.71 0.12 3.34
C PRO A 55 14.23 0.48 1.95
N ASN A 56 13.69 -0.13 0.90
CA ASN A 56 14.10 0.19 -0.47
C ASN A 56 13.07 1.01 -1.23
N GLY A 57 12.17 1.67 -0.51
CA GLY A 57 11.08 2.41 -1.14
C GLY A 57 11.55 3.49 -2.11
N ALA A 58 12.61 4.22 -1.72
CA ALA A 58 13.14 5.29 -2.57
C ALA A 58 13.63 4.76 -3.93
N ARG A 59 14.23 3.58 -3.95
CA ARG A 59 14.68 2.94 -5.21
C ARG A 59 13.51 2.50 -6.07
N GLN A 60 12.35 2.28 -5.46
CA GLN A 60 11.14 1.89 -6.15
C GLN A 60 10.29 3.11 -6.52
N GLY A 61 10.84 4.31 -6.34
CA GLY A 61 10.13 5.54 -6.67
C GLY A 61 9.22 6.07 -5.59
N MET A 62 9.29 5.54 -4.37
CA MET A 62 8.50 6.06 -3.26
C MET A 62 9.19 7.27 -2.65
N THR A 63 8.58 8.42 -2.74
CA THR A 63 9.11 9.65 -2.14
C THR A 63 8.33 10.07 -0.91
N SER A 64 7.23 9.40 -0.63
CA SER A 64 6.35 9.68 0.51
C SER A 64 5.55 8.42 0.81
N PRO A 65 4.85 8.37 1.95
CA PRO A 65 3.95 7.26 2.22
C PRO A 65 2.90 7.11 1.12
N VAL A 66 2.52 5.87 0.84
CA VAL A 66 1.49 5.55 -0.15
C VAL A 66 0.35 4.82 0.55
N ASP A 67 -0.86 5.38 0.43
CA ASP A 67 -2.06 4.77 0.94
C ASP A 67 -2.62 3.78 -0.10
N TYR A 68 -2.95 2.59 0.36
CA TYR A 68 -3.53 1.56 -0.50
C TYR A 68 -4.99 1.36 -0.14
N TRP A 69 -5.84 1.56 -1.14
CA TRP A 69 -7.28 1.37 -1.02
C TRP A 69 -7.61 -0.07 -1.36
N HIS A 70 -8.23 -0.76 -0.42
CA HIS A 70 -8.62 -2.15 -0.62
C HIS A 70 -9.87 -2.20 -1.47
N VAL A 71 -9.85 -3.02 -2.51
CA VAL A 71 -10.95 -3.14 -3.47
C VAL A 71 -11.22 -4.62 -3.76
N PRO A 72 -12.45 -4.97 -4.11
CA PRO A 72 -12.77 -6.37 -4.41
C PRO A 72 -12.25 -6.85 -5.76
N ASP A 73 -12.05 -5.94 -6.72
CA ASP A 73 -11.56 -6.28 -8.06
C ASP A 73 -10.63 -5.17 -8.54
N ILE A 74 -9.34 -5.42 -8.45
CA ILE A 74 -8.33 -4.40 -8.75
C ILE A 74 -8.32 -4.01 -10.23
N ASN A 75 -8.53 -4.96 -11.12
CA ASN A 75 -8.55 -4.67 -12.55
C ASN A 75 -9.73 -3.79 -12.92
N ALA A 76 -10.92 -4.10 -12.39
CA ALA A 76 -12.11 -3.31 -12.63
C ALA A 76 -11.95 -1.90 -12.07
N LYS A 77 -11.44 -1.77 -10.85
CA LYS A 77 -11.23 -0.45 -10.25
C LYS A 77 -10.21 0.37 -11.02
N LEU A 78 -9.13 -0.26 -11.44
CA LEU A 78 -8.09 0.42 -12.21
C LEU A 78 -8.65 0.94 -13.54
N ALA A 79 -9.51 0.16 -14.20
CA ALA A 79 -10.18 0.61 -15.42
C ALA A 79 -11.08 1.81 -15.15
N GLU A 80 -11.82 1.81 -14.03
CA GLU A 80 -12.69 2.92 -13.68
C GLU A 80 -11.89 4.21 -13.44
N VAL A 81 -10.83 4.14 -12.66
CA VAL A 81 -10.04 5.34 -12.34
C VAL A 81 -9.28 5.85 -13.56
N THR A 82 -8.85 4.96 -14.43
CA THR A 82 -8.17 5.34 -15.67
C THR A 82 -9.15 6.07 -16.59
N ALA A 83 -10.37 5.57 -16.72
CA ALA A 83 -11.40 6.22 -17.52
C ALA A 83 -11.78 7.60 -16.97
N ALA A 84 -11.61 7.79 -15.66
CA ALA A 84 -11.93 9.06 -15.01
C ALA A 84 -10.79 10.09 -15.03
N GLY A 85 -9.62 9.72 -15.56
CA GLY A 85 -8.49 10.65 -15.68
C GLY A 85 -7.23 10.25 -14.95
N GLY A 86 -7.24 9.11 -14.25
CA GLY A 86 -6.05 8.60 -13.59
C GLY A 86 -5.09 7.97 -14.60
N THR A 87 -3.83 7.83 -14.20
CA THR A 87 -2.79 7.23 -15.03
C THR A 87 -2.12 6.11 -14.26
N VAL A 88 -2.06 4.93 -14.86
CA VAL A 88 -1.38 3.79 -14.21
C VAL A 88 0.11 4.10 -14.05
N LYS A 89 0.60 3.91 -12.83
CA LYS A 89 2.03 4.03 -12.55
C LYS A 89 2.67 2.65 -12.49
N ASP A 90 2.13 1.76 -11.66
CA ASP A 90 2.58 0.37 -11.58
C ASP A 90 1.39 -0.54 -11.83
N ALA A 91 1.49 -1.39 -12.86
CA ALA A 91 0.43 -2.31 -13.21
C ALA A 91 0.21 -3.35 -12.11
N PRO A 92 -0.98 -3.97 -12.05
CA PRO A 92 -1.25 -4.98 -11.04
C PRO A 92 -0.22 -6.11 -11.06
N ARG A 93 0.24 -6.47 -9.85
CA ARG A 93 1.19 -7.57 -9.68
C ARG A 93 0.91 -8.30 -8.38
N ASP A 94 1.20 -9.58 -8.34
CA ASP A 94 1.08 -10.41 -7.15
C ASP A 94 2.32 -10.18 -6.27
N VAL A 95 2.11 -9.82 -5.01
CA VAL A 95 3.20 -9.58 -4.06
C VAL A 95 3.34 -10.70 -3.04
N GLY A 96 2.64 -11.79 -3.25
CA GLY A 96 2.70 -12.97 -2.38
C GLY A 96 1.35 -13.27 -1.76
N PHE A 97 1.08 -14.56 -1.53
CA PHE A 97 -0.13 -15.04 -0.89
C PHE A 97 -1.42 -14.62 -1.61
N GLY A 98 -1.34 -14.38 -2.93
CA GLY A 98 -2.50 -13.99 -3.71
C GLY A 98 -2.89 -12.53 -3.58
N ARG A 99 -2.12 -11.72 -2.87
CA ARG A 99 -2.37 -10.29 -2.74
C ARG A 99 -1.86 -9.55 -3.96
N ILE A 100 -2.70 -8.74 -4.57
CA ILE A 100 -2.37 -8.00 -5.78
C ILE A 100 -2.37 -6.52 -5.50
N VAL A 101 -1.35 -5.81 -5.96
CA VAL A 101 -1.24 -4.36 -5.75
C VAL A 101 -0.99 -3.65 -7.07
N ALA A 102 -1.41 -2.39 -7.14
CA ALA A 102 -1.16 -1.51 -8.27
C ALA A 102 -1.10 -0.08 -7.76
N THR A 103 -0.46 0.80 -8.50
CA THR A 103 -0.48 2.22 -8.19
C THR A 103 -0.87 3.01 -9.42
N PHE A 104 -1.49 4.15 -9.19
CA PHE A 104 -1.83 5.10 -10.24
C PHE A 104 -1.67 6.52 -9.72
N THR A 105 -1.66 7.48 -10.62
CA THR A 105 -1.61 8.88 -10.22
C THR A 105 -2.91 9.58 -10.60
N ASP A 106 -3.30 10.57 -9.80
CA ASP A 106 -4.40 11.45 -10.14
C ASP A 106 -3.88 12.58 -11.06
N PRO A 107 -4.75 13.48 -11.56
CA PRO A 107 -4.29 14.56 -12.44
C PRO A 107 -3.24 15.48 -11.83
N ASP A 108 -3.16 15.55 -10.52
CA ASP A 108 -2.20 16.41 -9.83
C ASP A 108 -0.90 15.68 -9.48
N GLY A 109 -0.77 14.42 -9.90
CA GLY A 109 0.44 13.65 -9.66
C GLY A 109 0.50 12.95 -8.32
N ASN A 110 -0.58 12.97 -7.54
CA ASN A 110 -0.62 12.22 -6.28
C ASN A 110 -0.62 10.73 -6.59
N VAL A 111 0.20 9.97 -5.86
CA VAL A 111 0.28 8.53 -6.03
C VAL A 111 -0.70 7.85 -5.08
N LEU A 112 -1.55 7.01 -5.65
CA LEU A 112 -2.52 6.23 -4.89
C LEU A 112 -2.31 4.75 -5.18
N GLY A 113 -2.54 3.92 -4.17
CA GLY A 113 -2.40 2.48 -4.32
C GLY A 113 -3.75 1.78 -4.29
N LEU A 114 -3.82 0.66 -4.98
CA LEU A 114 -4.95 -0.27 -4.91
C LEU A 114 -4.43 -1.62 -4.45
N LEU A 115 -5.25 -2.31 -3.67
CA LEU A 115 -4.88 -3.60 -3.14
C LEU A 115 -6.10 -4.51 -3.15
N GLU A 116 -5.91 -5.71 -3.71
CA GLU A 116 -6.94 -6.75 -3.70
C GLU A 116 -6.41 -7.94 -2.93
N ASP A 117 -7.11 -8.36 -1.89
CA ASP A 117 -6.77 -9.57 -1.15
C ASP A 117 -7.42 -10.77 -1.82
N PRO A 118 -6.84 -11.98 -1.67
CA PRO A 118 -7.45 -13.18 -2.21
C PRO A 118 -8.84 -13.41 -1.60
N ALA A 119 -9.69 -14.03 -2.41
CA ALA A 119 -11.07 -14.32 -2.01
C ALA A 119 -11.13 -15.34 -0.87
#